data_8283bb060d5e3b2d85ac7d1a7b839aab
#
_entry.id   8283bb060d5e3b2d85ac7d1a7b839aab
#
_cell.length_a   1.000
_cell.length_b   1.000
_cell.length_c   1.000
_cell.angle_alpha   90.00
_cell.angle_beta   90.00
_cell.angle_gamma   90.00
#
_symmetry.space_group_name_H-M   'P 1'
#
loop_
_entity.id
_entity.type
_entity.pdbx_description
1 polymer ?
#
loop_
_entity_poly.entity_id
_entity_poly.type
_entity_poly.pdbx_seq_one_letter_code
_entity_poly.pdbx_strand_id
1 'polypeptide(L)'
;MGTLLFDGHEAEVDTRQGEAVWLDAGRLGAATGFHLEPQGFCRGSLCVPIPPGETARFSDGSRVNVAALAALLRRPLLRDDANAVVSVGPEAGARLAGDEAPDFTLPDFDGKQHSLSQYRGKKVLIMTWASW
;
A
#
# COMPACT_ATOMS: atom_id res chain seq x y z
N MET A 1 1.35 -5.30 -19.88
CA MET A 1 1.95 -5.98 -18.72
C MET A 1 2.74 -4.97 -17.91
N GLY A 2 2.71 -5.09 -16.61
CA GLY A 2 3.39 -4.19 -15.71
C GLY A 2 3.86 -4.91 -14.45
N THR A 3 4.54 -4.18 -13.57
CA THR A 3 5.06 -4.69 -12.30
C THR A 3 4.24 -4.16 -11.14
N LEU A 4 3.73 -5.06 -10.32
CA LEU A 4 3.11 -4.75 -9.04
C LEU A 4 4.16 -4.77 -7.94
N LEU A 5 4.15 -3.73 -7.10
CA LEU A 5 4.90 -3.67 -5.84
C LEU A 5 3.89 -3.70 -4.68
N PHE A 6 3.98 -4.71 -3.82
CA PHE A 6 3.06 -4.90 -2.70
C PHE A 6 3.82 -5.46 -1.49
N ASP A 7 3.92 -4.68 -0.40
CA ASP A 7 4.62 -5.04 0.84
C ASP A 7 6.05 -5.60 0.62
N GLY A 8 6.79 -5.05 -0.35
CA GLY A 8 8.14 -5.49 -0.69
C GLY A 8 8.22 -6.70 -1.63
N HIS A 9 7.08 -7.22 -2.07
CA HIS A 9 7.00 -8.26 -3.09
C HIS A 9 6.75 -7.65 -4.47
N GLU A 10 7.24 -8.34 -5.51
CA GLU A 10 7.05 -7.97 -6.91
C GLU A 10 6.27 -9.06 -7.64
N ALA A 11 5.36 -8.65 -8.52
CA ALA A 11 4.63 -9.56 -9.37
C ALA A 11 4.27 -8.92 -10.71
N GLU A 12 4.16 -9.75 -11.75
CA GLU A 12 3.68 -9.31 -13.05
C GLU A 12 2.15 -9.17 -13.05
N VAL A 13 1.64 -8.05 -13.58
CA VAL A 13 0.21 -7.73 -13.65
C VAL A 13 -0.19 -7.22 -15.02
N ASP A 14 -1.47 -7.39 -15.37
CA ASP A 14 -2.06 -6.76 -16.54
C ASP A 14 -2.75 -5.47 -16.16
N THR A 15 -2.28 -4.36 -16.70
CA THR A 15 -2.76 -2.99 -16.45
C THR A 15 -3.52 -2.39 -17.64
N ARG A 16 -3.77 -3.16 -18.70
CA ARG A 16 -4.34 -2.66 -19.98
C ARG A 16 -5.85 -2.44 -19.94
N GLN A 17 -6.53 -2.87 -18.90
CA GLN A 17 -7.99 -2.79 -18.78
C GLN A 17 -8.43 -1.63 -17.88
N GLY A 18 -8.12 -0.40 -18.29
CA GLY A 18 -8.53 0.81 -17.58
C GLY A 18 -7.90 0.90 -16.17
N GLU A 19 -8.73 1.15 -15.17
CA GLU A 19 -8.26 1.28 -13.77
C GLU A 19 -7.99 -0.08 -13.10
N ALA A 20 -8.45 -1.19 -13.68
CA ALA A 20 -8.24 -2.51 -13.12
C ALA A 20 -6.78 -2.96 -13.28
N VAL A 21 -6.28 -3.63 -12.25
CA VAL A 21 -4.94 -4.24 -12.21
C VAL A 21 -5.12 -5.73 -11.97
N TRP A 22 -4.96 -6.52 -13.01
CA TRP A 22 -5.23 -7.95 -12.97
C TRP A 22 -3.97 -8.77 -12.69
N LEU A 23 -4.02 -9.54 -11.61
CA LEU A 23 -3.00 -10.51 -11.20
C LEU A 23 -3.54 -11.93 -11.38
N ASP A 24 -2.74 -12.84 -11.87
CA ASP A 24 -3.08 -14.28 -11.88
C ASP A 24 -3.44 -14.77 -10.46
N ALA A 25 -4.58 -15.44 -10.32
CA ALA A 25 -5.09 -15.87 -9.01
C ALA A 25 -4.13 -16.81 -8.28
N GLY A 26 -3.41 -17.66 -9.02
CA GLY A 26 -2.41 -18.57 -8.45
C GLY A 26 -1.18 -17.85 -7.88
N ARG A 27 -0.94 -16.60 -8.28
CA ARG A 27 0.18 -15.77 -7.80
C ARG A 27 -0.21 -14.83 -6.67
N LEU A 28 -1.50 -14.73 -6.32
CA LEU A 28 -2.01 -13.78 -5.32
C LEU A 28 -1.29 -13.92 -3.98
N GLY A 29 -1.17 -15.14 -3.47
CA GLY A 29 -0.53 -15.40 -2.16
C GLY A 29 0.93 -14.96 -2.12
N ALA A 30 1.70 -15.29 -3.16
CA ALA A 30 3.11 -14.92 -3.25
C ALA A 30 3.31 -13.41 -3.43
N ALA A 31 2.41 -12.76 -4.18
CA ALA A 31 2.50 -11.35 -4.50
C ALA A 31 2.02 -10.43 -3.37
N THR A 32 1.05 -10.84 -2.57
CA THR A 32 0.36 -9.97 -1.61
C THR A 32 0.25 -10.54 -0.19
N GLY A 33 0.52 -11.84 -0.04
CA GLY A 33 0.26 -12.59 1.20
C GLY A 33 -1.22 -12.91 1.44
N PHE A 34 -2.14 -12.42 0.58
CA PHE A 34 -3.56 -12.71 0.68
C PHE A 34 -3.95 -13.91 -0.18
N HIS A 35 -4.97 -14.63 0.27
CA HIS A 35 -5.60 -15.72 -0.46
C HIS A 35 -7.09 -15.41 -0.62
N LEU A 36 -7.65 -15.74 -1.78
CA LEU A 36 -9.09 -15.61 -2.01
C LEU A 36 -9.77 -16.90 -1.52
N GLU A 37 -10.55 -16.75 -0.46
CA GLU A 37 -11.30 -17.79 0.22
C GLU A 37 -12.81 -17.54 0.08
N PRO A 38 -13.69 -18.51 0.36
CA PRO A 38 -15.14 -18.31 0.28
C PRO A 38 -15.65 -17.15 1.12
N GLN A 39 -14.98 -16.83 2.24
CA GLN A 39 -15.32 -15.74 3.15
C GLN A 39 -14.71 -14.39 2.74
N GLY A 40 -13.85 -14.34 1.73
CA GLY A 40 -13.21 -13.12 1.26
C GLY A 40 -11.69 -13.25 1.10
N PHE A 41 -10.97 -12.14 1.16
CA PHE A 41 -9.51 -12.11 1.10
C PHE A 41 -8.92 -12.32 2.48
N CYS A 42 -8.17 -13.41 2.67
CA CYS A 42 -7.62 -13.80 3.96
C CYS A 42 -6.08 -13.77 3.96
N ARG A 43 -5.49 -13.27 5.07
CA ARG A 43 -4.06 -13.30 5.35
C ARG A 43 -3.85 -13.61 6.84
N GLY A 44 -3.34 -14.79 7.16
CA GLY A 44 -3.28 -15.27 8.56
C GLY A 44 -4.66 -15.34 9.18
N SER A 45 -4.85 -14.68 10.32
CA SER A 45 -6.15 -14.62 11.01
C SER A 45 -7.08 -13.51 10.50
N LEU A 46 -6.59 -12.66 9.63
CA LEU A 46 -7.38 -11.56 9.04
C LEU A 46 -8.10 -12.06 7.78
N CYS A 47 -9.42 -11.94 7.76
CA CYS A 47 -10.24 -12.11 6.56
C CYS A 47 -11.08 -10.87 6.32
N VAL A 48 -11.00 -10.32 5.11
CA VAL A 48 -11.78 -9.16 4.70
C VAL A 48 -12.85 -9.64 3.70
N PRO A 49 -14.14 -9.57 4.07
CA PRO A 49 -15.20 -10.09 3.23
C PRO A 49 -15.38 -9.21 1.98
N ILE A 50 -15.68 -9.87 0.86
CA ILE A 50 -16.12 -9.18 -0.36
C ILE A 50 -17.58 -8.76 -0.16
N PRO A 51 -17.96 -7.51 -0.48
CA PRO A 51 -19.35 -7.08 -0.40
C PRO A 51 -20.26 -7.97 -1.26
N PRO A 52 -21.47 -8.31 -0.78
CA PRO A 52 -22.40 -9.15 -1.51
C PRO A 52 -22.72 -8.58 -2.90
N GLY A 53 -22.64 -9.45 -3.91
CA GLY A 53 -22.92 -9.07 -5.31
C GLY A 53 -21.74 -8.43 -6.06
N GLU A 54 -20.61 -8.17 -5.40
CA GLU A 54 -19.45 -7.51 -6.02
C GLU A 54 -18.32 -8.46 -6.42
N THR A 55 -18.50 -9.76 -6.33
CA THR A 55 -17.42 -10.74 -6.60
C THR A 55 -16.74 -10.53 -7.96
N ALA A 56 -17.52 -10.22 -9.01
CA ALA A 56 -17.00 -9.98 -10.35
C ALA A 56 -16.07 -8.74 -10.44
N ARG A 57 -16.17 -7.79 -9.51
CA ARG A 57 -15.26 -6.64 -9.41
C ARG A 57 -13.87 -7.07 -8.95
N PHE A 58 -13.81 -8.11 -8.14
CA PHE A 58 -12.57 -8.58 -7.49
C PHE A 58 -11.92 -9.75 -8.23
N SER A 59 -12.71 -10.61 -8.89
CA SER A 59 -12.17 -11.77 -9.57
C SER A 59 -13.01 -12.16 -10.79
N ASP A 60 -12.34 -12.60 -11.84
CA ASP A 60 -12.96 -13.24 -13.02
C ASP A 60 -12.83 -14.78 -12.97
N GLY A 61 -12.39 -15.33 -11.84
CA GLY A 61 -12.15 -16.76 -11.62
C GLY A 61 -10.70 -17.17 -11.86
N SER A 62 -10.03 -16.61 -12.85
CA SER A 62 -8.61 -16.90 -13.17
C SER A 62 -7.65 -15.80 -12.67
N ARG A 63 -8.16 -14.60 -12.51
CA ARG A 63 -7.40 -13.42 -12.10
C ARG A 63 -8.09 -12.69 -10.97
N VAL A 64 -7.31 -11.93 -10.19
CA VAL A 64 -7.78 -11.05 -9.12
C VAL A 64 -7.44 -9.60 -9.47
N ASN A 65 -8.40 -8.71 -9.26
CA ASN A 65 -8.22 -7.27 -9.44
C ASN A 65 -7.58 -6.66 -8.19
N VAL A 66 -6.27 -6.44 -8.25
CA VAL A 66 -5.49 -5.88 -7.13
C VAL A 66 -5.89 -4.44 -6.82
N ALA A 67 -6.36 -3.67 -7.80
CA ALA A 67 -6.86 -2.32 -7.53
C ALA A 67 -8.12 -2.35 -6.65
N ALA A 68 -9.04 -3.27 -6.93
CA ALA A 68 -10.21 -3.48 -6.09
C ALA A 68 -9.83 -4.00 -4.69
N LEU A 69 -8.86 -4.92 -4.61
CA LEU A 69 -8.32 -5.42 -3.34
C LEU A 69 -7.69 -4.29 -2.52
N ALA A 70 -6.85 -3.44 -3.13
CA ALA A 70 -6.23 -2.30 -2.44
C ALA A 70 -7.29 -1.35 -1.87
N ALA A 71 -8.32 -1.04 -2.64
CA ALA A 71 -9.44 -0.21 -2.18
C ALA A 71 -10.19 -0.85 -1.01
N LEU A 72 -10.47 -2.15 -1.08
CA LEU A 72 -11.12 -2.91 -0.01
C LEU A 72 -10.30 -2.89 1.30
N LEU A 73 -8.97 -3.00 1.17
CA LEU A 73 -8.03 -2.93 2.28
C LEU A 73 -7.71 -1.50 2.74
N ARG A 74 -8.33 -0.48 2.13
CA ARG A 74 -8.07 0.95 2.40
C ARG A 74 -6.59 1.34 2.23
N ARG A 75 -5.93 0.72 1.24
CA ARG A 75 -4.52 0.97 0.91
C ARG A 75 -4.43 1.88 -0.31
N PRO A 76 -3.54 2.88 -0.31
CA PRO A 76 -3.32 3.71 -1.49
C PRO A 76 -2.69 2.89 -2.61
N LEU A 77 -3.16 3.10 -3.84
CA LEU A 77 -2.60 2.54 -5.04
C LEU A 77 -2.11 3.67 -5.94
N LEU A 78 -0.87 3.59 -6.35
CA LEU A 78 -0.25 4.51 -7.29
C LEU A 78 0.09 3.77 -8.58
N ARG A 79 -0.10 4.44 -9.71
CA ARG A 79 0.25 3.91 -11.04
C ARG A 79 1.23 4.84 -11.72
N ASP A 80 2.24 4.27 -12.33
CA ASP A 80 3.13 4.92 -13.29
C ASP A 80 2.98 4.18 -14.63
N ASP A 81 2.10 4.69 -15.47
CA ASP A 81 1.80 4.06 -16.76
C ASP A 81 2.98 4.16 -17.73
N ALA A 82 3.84 5.18 -17.59
CA ALA A 82 5.03 5.35 -18.42
C ALA A 82 6.06 4.24 -18.20
N ASN A 83 6.20 3.80 -16.93
CA ASN A 83 7.12 2.72 -16.55
C ASN A 83 6.40 1.39 -16.32
N ALA A 84 5.09 1.33 -16.52
CA ALA A 84 4.25 0.16 -16.29
C ALA A 84 4.40 -0.41 -14.86
N VAL A 85 4.40 0.47 -13.86
CA VAL A 85 4.53 0.11 -12.45
C VAL A 85 3.24 0.47 -11.70
N VAL A 86 2.82 -0.45 -10.82
CA VAL A 86 1.73 -0.24 -9.88
C VAL A 86 2.27 -0.51 -8.47
N SER A 87 2.10 0.43 -7.56
CA SER A 87 2.54 0.29 -6.17
C SER A 87 1.35 0.40 -5.22
N VAL A 88 1.22 -0.57 -4.32
CA VAL A 88 0.24 -0.54 -3.24
C VAL A 88 0.95 -0.23 -1.94
N GLY A 89 0.62 0.91 -1.37
CA GLY A 89 1.17 1.38 -0.10
C GLY A 89 0.57 0.68 1.12
N PRO A 90 1.07 0.96 2.32
CA PRO A 90 0.51 0.45 3.56
C PRO A 90 -0.89 1.02 3.82
N GLU A 91 -1.66 0.37 4.65
CA GLU A 91 -2.97 0.88 5.11
C GLU A 91 -2.81 2.30 5.70
N ALA A 92 -3.80 3.18 5.44
CA ALA A 92 -3.71 4.58 5.83
C ALA A 92 -3.49 4.78 7.35
N GLY A 93 -4.01 3.88 8.18
CA GLY A 93 -3.79 3.88 9.63
C GLY A 93 -2.44 3.30 10.08
N ALA A 94 -1.78 2.50 9.24
CA ALA A 94 -0.52 1.84 9.62
C ALA A 94 0.71 2.76 9.51
N ARG A 95 0.57 3.91 8.82
CA ARG A 95 1.66 4.90 8.70
C ARG A 95 1.93 5.66 9.99
N LEU A 96 0.93 5.74 10.86
CA LEU A 96 1.06 6.31 12.19
C LEU A 96 0.51 5.26 13.17
N ALA A 97 1.39 4.44 13.72
CA ALA A 97 1.05 3.50 14.76
C ALA A 97 0.84 4.25 16.09
N GLY A 98 -0.35 4.85 16.26
CA GLY A 98 -0.73 5.61 17.45
C GLY A 98 -0.45 7.11 17.37
N ASP A 99 -0.56 7.79 18.51
CA ASP A 99 -0.38 9.24 18.65
C ASP A 99 1.10 9.64 18.83
N GLU A 100 2.04 8.69 18.77
CA GLU A 100 3.45 8.97 18.93
C GLU A 100 4.10 9.22 17.55
N ALA A 101 4.70 10.41 17.40
CA ALA A 101 5.43 10.78 16.19
C ALA A 101 6.73 9.94 16.10
N PRO A 102 7.05 9.40 14.90
CA PRO A 102 8.33 8.73 14.67
C PRO A 102 9.48 9.68 14.96
N ASP A 103 10.51 9.21 15.66
CA ASP A 103 11.72 10.00 15.85
C ASP A 103 12.54 10.04 14.57
N PHE A 104 13.18 11.17 14.31
CA PHE A 104 14.13 11.34 13.23
C PHE A 104 15.26 12.27 13.66
N THR A 105 16.40 12.16 13.00
CA THR A 105 17.58 13.00 13.25
C THR A 105 18.04 13.62 11.95
N LEU A 106 18.20 14.95 11.94
CA LEU A 106 18.66 15.71 10.78
C LEU A 106 19.78 16.66 11.20
N PRO A 107 20.78 16.89 10.33
CA PRO A 107 21.79 17.91 10.56
C PRO A 107 21.23 19.32 10.27
N ASP A 108 21.69 20.32 11.01
CA ASP A 108 21.54 21.72 10.64
C ASP A 108 22.64 22.16 9.64
N PHE A 109 22.64 23.46 9.29
CA PHE A 109 23.61 24.00 8.34
C PHE A 109 25.06 23.94 8.84
N ASP A 110 25.26 23.84 10.16
CA ASP A 110 26.59 23.68 10.76
C ASP A 110 26.98 22.20 10.93
N GLY A 111 26.11 21.26 10.49
CA GLY A 111 26.31 19.83 10.58
C GLY A 111 25.97 19.24 11.95
N LYS A 112 25.43 20.03 12.88
CA LYS A 112 25.01 19.55 14.19
C LYS A 112 23.71 18.76 14.07
N GLN A 113 23.70 17.58 14.68
CA GLN A 113 22.54 16.69 14.66
C GLN A 113 21.43 17.15 15.61
N HIS A 114 20.20 17.18 15.12
CA HIS A 114 18.99 17.45 15.88
C HIS A 114 18.00 16.30 15.74
N SER A 115 17.52 15.77 16.86
CA SER A 115 16.51 14.72 16.89
C SER A 115 15.19 15.29 17.41
N LEU A 116 14.06 14.83 16.87
CA LEU A 116 12.74 15.24 17.32
C LEU A 116 12.54 14.94 18.82
N SER A 117 13.07 13.81 19.29
CA SER A 117 13.01 13.40 20.70
C SER A 117 13.64 14.40 21.69
N GLN A 118 14.57 15.26 21.25
CA GLN A 118 15.16 16.30 22.09
C GLN A 118 14.14 17.35 22.55
N TYR A 119 13.01 17.46 21.85
CA TYR A 119 11.97 18.45 22.13
C TYR A 119 10.78 17.85 22.87
N ARG A 120 10.92 16.67 23.49
CA ARG A 120 9.86 16.06 24.30
C ARG A 120 9.38 17.03 25.39
N GLY A 121 8.05 17.09 25.59
CA GLY A 121 7.40 18.02 26.50
C GLY A 121 7.18 19.42 25.93
N LYS A 122 7.59 19.69 24.68
CA LYS A 122 7.35 20.95 23.97
C LYS A 122 6.39 20.74 22.78
N LYS A 123 5.69 21.80 22.40
CA LYS A 123 4.92 21.82 21.16
C LYS A 123 5.88 22.12 20.00
N VAL A 124 5.95 21.24 19.00
CA VAL A 124 6.82 21.35 17.84
C VAL A 124 5.96 21.46 16.57
N LEU A 125 6.20 22.51 15.79
CA LEU A 125 5.63 22.65 14.44
C LEU A 125 6.70 22.29 13.41
N ILE A 126 6.42 21.31 12.56
CA ILE A 126 7.31 20.93 11.47
C ILE A 126 6.74 21.50 10.17
N MET A 127 7.55 22.28 9.44
CA MET A 127 7.24 22.77 8.11
C MET A 127 8.28 22.25 7.13
N THR A 128 7.79 21.73 5.99
CA THR A 128 8.65 21.31 4.88
C THR A 128 8.30 22.15 3.66
N TRP A 129 9.32 22.62 2.95
CA TRP A 129 9.13 23.33 1.68
C TRP A 129 10.26 22.98 0.71
N ALA A 130 10.09 23.39 -0.51
CA ALA A 130 11.10 23.27 -1.55
C ALA A 130 11.26 24.61 -2.25
N SER A 131 12.47 24.89 -2.71
CA SER A 131 12.86 26.18 -3.32
C SER A 131 13.22 26.05 -4.80
N TRP A 132 12.50 25.18 -5.53
CA TRP A 132 12.64 25.08 -6.99
C TRP A 132 11.58 25.82 -7.76
#